data_9d3745add8a1a48f3cd2d27f92eb3065
#
_entry.id   9d3745add8a1a48f3cd2d27f92eb3065
#
_cell.length_a   1.000
_cell.length_b   1.000
_cell.length_c   1.000
_cell.angle_alpha   90.00
_cell.angle_beta   90.00
_cell.angle_gamma   90.00
#
_symmetry.space_group_name_H-M   'P 1'
#
loop_
_entity.id
_entity.type
_entity.pdbx_description
1 polymer ?
#
loop_
_entity_poly.entity_id
_entity_poly.type
_entity_poly.pdbx_seq_one_letter_code
_entity_poly.pdbx_strand_id
1 'polypeptide(L)'
;MTAVLDPRTPGHVPSFGGPTGGDLYLSVVPGYNVSARLDGEAVMKIAPRGEHFLDPEQPAMHAAFALAGPGVKEGAQLGLIHQIDIAPTLCLLLGVEPPAQATGVILRSALGRNAPMPPFR
;
A
#
# COMPACT_ATOMS: atom_id res chain seq x y z
N MET A 1 9.06 14.75 -14.28
CA MET A 1 9.65 13.89 -13.25
C MET A 1 9.43 14.59 -11.92
N THR A 2 8.82 13.91 -10.95
CA THR A 2 8.46 14.52 -9.66
C THR A 2 9.54 14.27 -8.61
N ALA A 3 10.14 13.07 -8.62
CA ALA A 3 11.21 12.74 -7.70
C ALA A 3 12.08 11.61 -8.25
N VAL A 4 13.31 11.58 -7.79
CA VAL A 4 14.20 10.41 -7.86
C VAL A 4 14.38 9.93 -6.43
N LEU A 5 13.99 8.70 -6.16
CA LEU A 5 13.99 8.12 -4.83
C LEU A 5 15.17 7.12 -4.74
N ASP A 6 16.10 7.37 -3.83
CA ASP A 6 17.15 6.42 -3.49
C ASP A 6 16.68 5.61 -2.27
N PRO A 7 16.43 4.29 -2.43
CA PRO A 7 15.93 3.45 -1.33
C PRO A 7 16.92 3.32 -0.17
N ARG A 8 18.19 3.72 -0.37
CA ARG A 8 19.23 3.71 0.67
C ARG A 8 19.18 4.93 1.59
N THR A 9 18.41 5.97 1.21
CA THR A 9 18.27 7.18 2.01
C THR A 9 17.36 6.89 3.21
N PRO A 10 17.83 7.08 4.45
CA PRO A 10 17.00 6.87 5.64
C PRO A 10 15.73 7.73 5.62
N GLY A 11 14.59 7.13 5.95
CA GLY A 11 13.28 7.81 5.94
C GLY A 11 12.61 7.84 4.57
N HIS A 12 13.23 7.29 3.54
CA HIS A 12 12.63 7.13 2.23
C HIS A 12 11.77 5.87 2.17
N VAL A 13 10.70 5.95 1.43
CA VAL A 13 9.56 5.00 1.35
C VAL A 13 9.94 3.55 1.67
N PRO A 14 9.52 3.01 2.84
CA PRO A 14 9.95 1.66 3.28
C PRO A 14 9.47 0.52 2.37
N SER A 15 8.56 0.79 1.45
CA SER A 15 7.93 -0.19 0.58
C SER A 15 8.66 -0.44 -0.75
N PHE A 16 9.66 0.38 -1.08
CA PHE A 16 10.46 0.17 -2.28
C PHE A 16 11.82 -0.42 -1.91
N GLY A 17 12.24 -1.43 -2.64
CA GLY A 17 13.56 -2.01 -2.46
C GLY A 17 13.52 -3.47 -2.04
N GLY A 18 14.48 -3.84 -1.19
CA GLY A 18 14.77 -5.22 -0.86
C GLY A 18 15.97 -5.75 -1.66
N PRO A 19 16.37 -7.02 -1.42
CA PRO A 19 17.62 -7.57 -2.01
C PRO A 19 17.65 -7.58 -3.54
N THR A 20 16.49 -7.54 -4.18
CA THR A 20 16.32 -7.57 -5.64
C THR A 20 15.70 -6.28 -6.18
N GLY A 21 15.60 -5.24 -5.36
CA GLY A 21 15.08 -3.93 -5.77
C GLY A 21 16.03 -3.19 -6.69
N GLY A 22 15.52 -2.14 -7.35
CA GLY A 22 16.34 -1.24 -8.14
C GLY A 22 17.20 -0.32 -7.26
N ASP A 23 18.28 0.21 -7.84
CA ASP A 23 19.14 1.19 -7.17
C ASP A 23 18.50 2.56 -7.04
N LEU A 24 17.59 2.90 -7.97
CA LEU A 24 16.86 4.17 -7.99
C LEU A 24 15.42 3.93 -8.43
N TYR A 25 14.51 4.69 -7.88
CA TYR A 25 13.11 4.72 -8.28
C TYR A 25 12.77 6.11 -8.84
N LEU A 26 12.06 6.12 -9.96
CA LEU A 26 11.64 7.34 -10.62
C LEU A 26 10.15 7.54 -10.42
N SER A 27 9.76 8.63 -9.79
CA SER A 27 8.37 9.07 -9.74
C SER A 27 8.09 10.08 -10.85
N VAL A 28 7.00 9.89 -11.56
CA VAL A 28 6.55 10.78 -12.64
C VAL A 28 5.26 11.49 -12.24
N VAL A 29 5.01 12.64 -12.84
CA VAL A 29 3.76 13.38 -12.63
C VAL A 29 2.57 12.59 -13.18
N PRO A 30 1.36 12.76 -12.62
CA PRO A 30 0.15 12.15 -13.16
C PRO A 30 -0.01 12.43 -14.67
N GLY A 31 -0.44 11.40 -15.40
CA GLY A 31 -0.59 11.48 -16.85
C GLY A 31 0.66 11.08 -17.65
N TYR A 32 1.77 10.82 -16.97
CA TYR A 32 2.98 10.29 -17.60
C TYR A 32 3.31 8.89 -17.10
N ASN A 33 3.99 8.13 -17.94
CA ASN A 33 4.52 6.82 -17.58
C ASN A 33 5.94 6.67 -18.11
N VAL A 34 6.72 5.79 -17.49
CA VAL A 34 8.08 5.46 -17.94
C VAL A 34 8.02 4.22 -18.84
N SER A 35 8.71 4.28 -19.98
CA SER A 35 8.84 3.17 -20.90
C SER A 35 10.29 2.64 -20.90
N ALA A 36 10.44 1.34 -21.08
CA ALA A 36 11.73 0.70 -21.29
C ALA A 36 12.26 0.86 -22.74
N ARG A 37 11.55 1.56 -23.60
CA ARG A 37 11.99 1.83 -24.97
C ARG A 37 13.14 2.82 -24.95
N LEU A 38 14.17 2.54 -25.73
CA LEU A 38 15.37 3.36 -25.87
C LEU A 38 15.45 4.05 -27.24
N ASP A 39 14.42 3.86 -28.07
CA ASP A 39 14.29 4.43 -29.41
C ASP A 39 13.11 5.41 -29.47
N GLY A 40 13.18 6.37 -30.39
CA GLY A 40 12.15 7.36 -30.62
C GLY A 40 12.31 8.66 -29.82
N GLU A 41 11.24 9.41 -29.71
CA GLU A 41 11.22 10.66 -28.97
C GLU A 41 11.22 10.40 -27.45
N ALA A 42 11.88 11.28 -26.67
CA ALA A 42 11.93 11.18 -25.21
C ALA A 42 10.56 11.25 -24.53
N VAL A 43 9.61 11.93 -25.15
CA VAL A 43 8.22 12.00 -24.69
C VAL A 43 7.29 11.73 -25.86
N MET A 44 6.48 10.70 -25.74
CA MET A 44 5.51 10.30 -26.77
C MET A 44 4.10 10.32 -26.21
N LYS A 45 3.15 10.75 -27.02
CA LYS A 45 1.73 10.64 -26.71
C LYS A 45 1.26 9.22 -26.99
N ILE A 46 0.66 8.58 -25.99
CA ILE A 46 0.04 7.25 -26.14
C ILE A 46 -1.44 7.33 -25.80
N ALA A 47 -2.21 6.31 -26.19
CA ALA A 47 -3.59 6.18 -25.76
C ALA A 47 -3.66 6.07 -24.22
N PRO A 48 -4.67 6.68 -23.57
CA PRO A 48 -4.87 6.53 -22.14
C PRO A 48 -5.04 5.04 -21.77
N ARG A 49 -4.33 4.62 -20.70
CA ARG A 49 -4.43 3.27 -20.16
C ARG A 49 -4.24 3.31 -18.64
N GLY A 50 -4.77 2.30 -17.95
CA GLY A 50 -4.53 2.14 -16.51
C GLY A 50 -3.10 1.69 -16.24
N GLU A 51 -2.50 2.27 -15.23
CA GLU A 51 -1.15 1.93 -14.75
C GLU A 51 -1.14 1.85 -13.22
N HIS A 52 -0.16 1.17 -12.67
CA HIS A 52 -0.06 0.90 -11.24
C HIS A 52 1.36 1.05 -10.66
N PHE A 53 2.29 1.66 -11.39
CA PHE A 53 3.67 1.91 -10.96
C PHE A 53 3.91 3.38 -10.60
N LEU A 54 2.94 4.01 -9.95
CA LEU A 54 3.08 5.36 -9.46
C LEU A 54 3.50 5.36 -7.99
N ASP A 55 4.00 6.50 -7.54
CA ASP A 55 4.29 6.74 -6.13
C ASP A 55 3.03 6.44 -5.28
N PRO A 56 3.12 5.54 -4.27
CA PRO A 56 1.98 5.16 -3.44
C PRO A 56 1.38 6.33 -2.64
N GLU A 57 2.14 7.40 -2.42
CA GLU A 57 1.64 8.60 -1.75
C GLU A 57 0.70 9.45 -2.63
N GLN A 58 0.63 9.14 -3.94
CA GLN A 58 -0.30 9.85 -4.82
C GLN A 58 -1.74 9.40 -4.55
N PRO A 59 -2.69 10.34 -4.32
CA PRO A 59 -4.09 10.00 -4.06
C PRO A 59 -4.74 9.13 -5.15
N ALA A 60 -4.28 9.23 -6.39
CA ALA A 60 -4.73 8.39 -7.50
C ALA A 60 -4.38 6.90 -7.34
N MET A 61 -3.43 6.58 -6.45
CA MET A 61 -3.04 5.20 -6.12
C MET A 61 -3.82 4.63 -4.94
N HIS A 62 -4.60 5.46 -4.24
CA HIS A 62 -5.41 4.97 -3.12
C HIS A 62 -6.50 4.05 -3.62
N ALA A 63 -6.62 2.87 -3.00
CA ALA A 63 -7.66 1.90 -3.28
C ALA A 63 -8.81 2.04 -2.28
N ALA A 64 -10.00 1.56 -2.67
CA ALA A 64 -11.10 1.41 -1.73
C ALA A 64 -10.88 0.17 -0.85
N PHE A 65 -11.21 0.29 0.43
CA PHE A 65 -11.22 -0.81 1.39
C PHE A 65 -12.59 -0.92 2.04
N ALA A 66 -13.15 -2.12 2.05
CA ALA A 66 -14.39 -2.43 2.75
C ALA A 66 -14.20 -3.75 3.52
N LEU A 67 -14.70 -3.79 4.74
CA LEU A 67 -14.65 -4.95 5.62
C LEU A 67 -16.04 -5.18 6.24
N ALA A 68 -16.51 -6.42 6.21
CA ALA A 68 -17.77 -6.82 6.81
C ALA A 68 -17.66 -8.25 7.33
N GLY A 69 -18.37 -8.55 8.41
CA GLY A 69 -18.43 -9.90 8.98
C GLY A 69 -18.49 -9.90 10.50
N PRO A 70 -18.48 -11.10 11.11
CA PRO A 70 -18.46 -11.23 12.57
C PRO A 70 -17.26 -10.48 13.19
N GLY A 71 -17.51 -9.75 14.27
CA GLY A 71 -16.49 -8.98 14.96
C GLY A 71 -16.12 -7.64 14.31
N VAL A 72 -16.67 -7.32 13.13
CA VAL A 72 -16.49 -6.02 12.48
C VAL A 72 -17.55 -5.03 12.98
N LYS A 73 -17.12 -3.80 13.22
CA LYS A 73 -18.02 -2.71 13.63
C LYS A 73 -18.81 -2.21 12.43
N GLU A 74 -20.12 -2.34 12.49
CA GLU A 74 -21.01 -1.84 11.47
C GLU A 74 -20.94 -0.30 11.37
N GLY A 75 -20.94 0.21 10.14
CA GLY A 75 -20.92 1.64 9.83
C GLY A 75 -19.62 2.37 10.21
N ALA A 76 -18.55 1.66 10.53
CA ALA A 76 -17.27 2.30 10.82
C ALA A 76 -16.69 2.95 9.57
N GLN A 77 -16.19 4.18 9.74
CA GLN A 77 -15.40 4.88 8.72
C GLN A 77 -13.96 5.01 9.23
N LEU A 78 -13.01 4.45 8.49
CA LEU A 78 -11.62 4.31 8.95
C LEU A 78 -10.72 5.46 8.49
N GLY A 79 -11.16 6.24 7.51
CA GLY A 79 -10.27 7.19 6.83
C GLY A 79 -9.19 6.48 6.02
N LEU A 80 -8.03 7.11 5.90
CA LEU A 80 -6.88 6.50 5.24
C LEU A 80 -6.27 5.44 6.16
N ILE A 81 -6.07 4.24 5.63
CA ILE A 81 -5.40 3.12 6.30
C ILE A 81 -4.24 2.63 5.43
N HIS A 82 -3.26 1.97 6.02
CA HIS A 82 -2.18 1.34 5.28
C HIS A 82 -2.52 -0.11 4.94
N GLN A 83 -2.18 -0.54 3.74
CA GLN A 83 -2.43 -1.91 3.28
C GLN A 83 -1.81 -2.97 4.20
N ILE A 84 -0.67 -2.67 4.82
CA ILE A 84 0.00 -3.56 5.77
C ILE A 84 -0.83 -3.86 7.02
N ASP A 85 -1.80 -3.00 7.38
CA ASP A 85 -2.66 -3.17 8.55
C ASP A 85 -3.79 -4.18 8.33
N ILE A 86 -4.04 -4.54 7.08
CA ILE A 86 -5.13 -5.46 6.73
C ILE A 86 -4.84 -6.87 7.26
N ALA A 87 -3.64 -7.40 7.02
CA ALA A 87 -3.30 -8.77 7.42
C ALA A 87 -3.41 -9.00 8.94
N PRO A 88 -2.78 -8.21 9.82
CA PRO A 88 -2.91 -8.40 11.26
C PRO A 88 -4.35 -8.20 11.76
N THR A 89 -5.13 -7.32 11.12
CA THR A 89 -6.55 -7.13 11.47
C THR A 89 -7.38 -8.36 11.12
N LEU A 90 -7.19 -8.93 9.94
CA LEU A 90 -7.88 -10.15 9.53
C LEU A 90 -7.47 -11.35 10.40
N CYS A 91 -6.18 -11.48 10.72
CA CYS A 91 -5.69 -12.55 11.59
C CYS A 91 -6.36 -12.50 12.97
N LEU A 92 -6.51 -11.30 13.54
CA LEU A 92 -7.26 -11.14 14.78
C LEU A 92 -8.72 -11.61 14.64
N LEU A 93 -9.42 -11.17 13.59
CA LEU A 93 -10.83 -11.55 13.37
C LEU A 93 -11.00 -13.06 13.15
N LEU A 94 -10.00 -13.72 12.57
CA LEU A 94 -9.99 -15.16 12.34
C LEU A 94 -9.46 -15.97 13.54
N GLY A 95 -8.92 -15.33 14.56
CA GLY A 95 -8.32 -16.00 15.72
C GLY A 95 -7.03 -16.75 15.41
N VAL A 96 -6.27 -16.30 14.40
CA VAL A 96 -4.98 -16.90 14.00
C VAL A 96 -3.85 -15.90 14.20
N GLU A 97 -2.62 -16.43 14.37
CA GLU A 97 -1.44 -15.58 14.48
C GLU A 97 -1.14 -14.86 13.15
N PRO A 98 -0.77 -13.57 13.19
CA PRO A 98 -0.31 -12.86 12.02
C PRO A 98 1.04 -13.43 11.54
N PRO A 99 1.36 -13.32 10.24
CA PRO A 99 2.69 -13.68 9.74
C PRO A 99 3.79 -12.97 10.51
N ALA A 100 4.90 -13.67 10.77
CA ALA A 100 6.02 -13.14 11.56
C ALA A 100 6.62 -11.83 11.00
N GLN A 101 6.49 -11.62 9.70
CA GLN A 101 6.95 -10.39 9.01
C GLN A 101 5.87 -9.30 8.93
N ALA A 102 4.65 -9.53 9.45
CA ALA A 102 3.61 -8.51 9.46
C ALA A 102 3.99 -7.37 10.41
N THR A 103 4.23 -6.20 9.86
CA THR A 103 4.65 -4.99 10.61
C THR A 103 3.50 -4.00 10.80
N GLY A 104 2.34 -4.25 10.19
CA GLY A 104 1.15 -3.41 10.33
C GLY A 104 0.52 -3.52 11.71
N VAL A 105 -0.41 -2.60 11.98
CA VAL A 105 -1.15 -2.55 13.24
C VAL A 105 -2.59 -3.02 13.04
N ILE A 106 -3.21 -3.50 14.11
CA ILE A 106 -4.63 -3.88 14.07
C ILE A 106 -5.49 -2.62 13.99
N LEU A 107 -6.36 -2.56 13.00
CA LEU A 107 -7.35 -1.49 12.80
C LEU A 107 -8.46 -1.57 13.86
N ARG A 108 -8.15 -1.17 15.10
CA ARG A 108 -9.07 -1.29 16.24
C ARG A 108 -10.38 -0.53 16.05
N SER A 109 -10.36 0.57 15.28
CA SER A 109 -11.55 1.34 14.93
C SER A 109 -12.53 0.58 14.03
N ALA A 110 -12.07 -0.45 13.34
CA ALA A 110 -12.89 -1.36 12.54
C ALA A 110 -13.54 -2.47 13.38
N LEU A 111 -13.14 -2.66 14.64
CA LEU A 111 -13.57 -3.77 15.46
C LEU A 111 -14.82 -3.44 16.25
N GLY A 112 -15.79 -4.35 16.24
CA GLY A 112 -16.97 -4.34 17.07
C GLY A 112 -16.70 -4.88 18.48
N ARG A 113 -17.68 -4.74 19.36
CA ARG A 113 -17.59 -5.21 20.77
C ARG A 113 -17.36 -6.72 20.89
N ASN A 114 -17.77 -7.47 19.87
CA ASN A 114 -17.68 -8.93 19.82
C ASN A 114 -16.45 -9.41 19.02
N ALA A 115 -15.52 -8.50 18.69
CA ALA A 115 -14.27 -8.90 18.06
C ALA A 115 -13.48 -9.82 19.01
N PRO A 116 -12.79 -10.83 18.48
CA PRO A 116 -11.90 -11.66 19.29
C PRO A 116 -10.87 -10.82 20.03
N MET A 117 -10.54 -11.23 21.25
CA MET A 117 -9.37 -10.68 21.93
C MET A 117 -8.12 -11.33 21.35
N PRO A 118 -7.03 -10.57 21.15
CA PRO A 118 -5.80 -11.16 20.65
C PRO A 118 -5.33 -12.25 21.62
N PRO A 119 -5.12 -13.49 21.14
CA PRO A 119 -4.61 -14.58 21.98
C PRO A 119 -3.10 -14.42 22.23
N PHE A 120 -2.48 -13.42 21.62
CA PHE A 120 -1.04 -13.20 21.66
C PHE A 120 -0.72 -11.98 22.53
N ARG A 121 0.35 -12.10 23.33
CA ARG A 121 0.98 -11.02 24.09
C ARG A 121 2.17 -10.46 23.33
#